data_9e472739abb3383ed97dd182da98fb77
#
_entry.id   9e472739abb3383ed97dd182da98fb77
#
_cell.length_a   1.000
_cell.length_b   1.000
_cell.length_c   1.000
_cell.angle_alpha   90.00
_cell.angle_beta   90.00
_cell.angle_gamma   90.00
#
_symmetry.space_group_name_H-M   'P 1'
#
loop_
_entity.id
_entity.type
_entity.pdbx_description
1 polymer ?
#
loop_
_entity_poly.entity_id
_entity_poly.type
_entity_poly.pdbx_seq_one_letter_code
_entity_poly.pdbx_strand_id
1 'polypeptide(L)'
;FLSFSALAGGHYTGPDLSGQKVVMFGPWLSPEQEIMREVGAIFEKATGATFEYGGSDSFEQQVMIDLKAGSAADLVVFPQPGLAANAAAMGGLVPLGDDIEQMVLDNYAAGQSWIDLSTYADENGKDQFNAIFFRTNVKSLVWYSPDNFEDNGYEVPTTMEDLIALSDQMVADGNTPWCIGLGSGAATGWPATDWMEDIMLRTHTPDVYDMWVSNEMPFNDPRVLEAMDVFGSFALNNDYVNGGSKAVATTDFRDAPNGLFTSPAECMMHRQASFIPAFFPEGVEAGVDYDFFYFPAFSTKDLGTPVLGAGTLVGATNDNPATLEFIRFLMHPEPHEYWMAKGGFLTPHKGVDGSKYASDTFRKLGEILTGATTFRFDASDLMPGAIGAGSFWTGMVDYTNGKSAKEVADGIQASWDAIK
;
A
#
# COMPACT_ATOMS: atom_id res chain seq x y z
N PHE A 1 19.02 -27.94 19.89
CA PHE A 1 18.73 -26.53 20.22
C PHE A 1 19.67 -25.65 19.43
N LEU A 2 19.31 -25.23 18.23
CA LEU A 2 19.95 -24.16 17.49
C LEU A 2 19.20 -22.89 17.85
N SER A 3 19.79 -22.07 18.72
CA SER A 3 19.30 -20.71 18.98
C SER A 3 19.60 -19.88 17.73
N PHE A 4 18.59 -19.57 16.94
CA PHE A 4 18.68 -18.52 15.93
C PHE A 4 18.75 -17.19 16.69
N SER A 5 19.96 -16.61 16.72
CA SER A 5 20.13 -15.22 17.13
C SER A 5 19.40 -14.32 16.13
N ALA A 6 18.65 -13.34 16.64
CA ALA A 6 18.16 -12.24 15.82
C ALA A 6 19.29 -11.75 14.92
N LEU A 7 19.03 -11.66 13.61
CA LEU A 7 19.97 -11.19 12.61
C LEU A 7 20.35 -9.72 12.95
N ALA A 8 21.44 -9.53 13.68
CA ALA A 8 21.97 -8.20 13.93
C ALA A 8 22.57 -7.66 12.64
N GLY A 9 22.29 -6.39 12.32
CA GLY A 9 22.69 -5.70 11.10
C GLY A 9 24.16 -5.90 10.75
N GLY A 10 24.40 -6.70 9.71
CA GLY A 10 25.69 -6.99 9.11
C GLY A 10 25.47 -7.31 7.63
N HIS A 11 26.56 -7.52 6.89
CA HIS A 11 26.45 -7.94 5.50
C HIS A 11 25.88 -9.34 5.41
N TYR A 12 24.93 -9.53 4.47
CA TYR A 12 24.41 -10.84 4.17
C TYR A 12 25.52 -11.78 3.67
N THR A 13 25.50 -12.99 4.19
CA THR A 13 26.37 -14.08 3.75
C THR A 13 25.52 -15.29 3.45
N GLY A 14 25.59 -15.76 2.21
CA GLY A 14 24.82 -16.92 1.74
C GLY A 14 25.71 -18.11 1.38
N PRO A 15 25.11 -19.25 1.01
CA PRO A 15 25.83 -20.41 0.49
C PRO A 15 26.46 -20.10 -0.88
N ASP A 16 27.41 -20.93 -1.28
CA ASP A 16 27.96 -20.88 -2.64
C ASP A 16 26.90 -21.40 -3.63
N LEU A 17 26.40 -20.51 -4.47
CA LEU A 17 25.43 -20.75 -5.54
C LEU A 17 26.04 -20.43 -6.90
N SER A 18 27.36 -20.50 -7.04
CA SER A 18 28.07 -20.24 -8.29
C SER A 18 27.49 -21.06 -9.45
N GLY A 19 27.24 -20.39 -10.57
CA GLY A 19 26.65 -21.02 -11.76
C GLY A 19 25.11 -21.13 -11.76
N GLN A 20 24.45 -20.77 -10.65
CA GLN A 20 22.99 -20.68 -10.60
C GLN A 20 22.53 -19.27 -10.98
N LYS A 21 21.28 -19.19 -11.46
CA LYS A 21 20.65 -17.94 -11.88
C LYS A 21 19.29 -17.81 -11.22
N VAL A 22 18.94 -16.61 -10.80
CA VAL A 22 17.60 -16.24 -10.32
C VAL A 22 17.07 -15.13 -11.21
N VAL A 23 15.88 -15.34 -11.77
CA VAL A 23 15.15 -14.35 -12.56
C VAL A 23 13.92 -13.91 -11.77
N MET A 24 13.76 -12.61 -11.60
CA MET A 24 12.59 -12.00 -10.96
C MET A 24 11.84 -11.13 -11.98
N PHE A 25 10.51 -11.22 -11.95
CA PHE A 25 9.61 -10.41 -12.77
C PHE A 25 8.59 -9.67 -11.88
N GLY A 26 8.36 -8.39 -12.17
CA GLY A 26 7.48 -7.59 -11.34
C GLY A 26 6.98 -6.31 -12.01
N PRO A 27 6.20 -5.50 -11.26
CA PRO A 27 5.59 -4.27 -11.78
C PRO A 27 6.54 -3.05 -11.72
N TRP A 28 7.68 -3.16 -11.06
CA TRP A 28 8.57 -2.01 -10.85
C TRP A 28 9.30 -1.63 -12.13
N LEU A 29 9.09 -0.38 -12.54
CA LEU A 29 9.81 0.28 -13.64
C LEU A 29 10.84 1.24 -13.05
N SER A 30 11.53 2.00 -13.91
CA SER A 30 12.50 3.01 -13.47
C SER A 30 11.86 4.07 -12.55
N PRO A 31 12.51 4.45 -11.43
CA PRO A 31 13.84 4.04 -10.96
C PRO A 31 13.85 2.77 -10.09
N GLU A 32 12.72 2.22 -9.76
CA GLU A 32 12.59 1.10 -8.79
C GLU A 32 13.25 -0.19 -9.31
N GLN A 33 13.17 -0.43 -10.63
CA GLN A 33 13.82 -1.61 -11.22
C GLN A 33 15.35 -1.56 -11.10
N GLU A 34 15.96 -0.38 -11.20
CA GLU A 34 17.41 -0.20 -11.00
C GLU A 34 17.77 -0.49 -9.55
N ILE A 35 16.98 0.01 -8.59
CA ILE A 35 17.21 -0.27 -7.17
C ILE A 35 17.09 -1.77 -6.89
N MET A 36 16.11 -2.46 -7.48
CA MET A 36 15.98 -3.91 -7.30
C MET A 36 17.16 -4.68 -7.90
N ARG A 37 17.70 -4.25 -9.03
CA ARG A 37 18.92 -4.82 -9.61
C ARG A 37 20.14 -4.59 -8.72
N GLU A 38 20.24 -3.42 -8.10
CA GLU A 38 21.32 -3.11 -7.14
C GLU A 38 21.18 -3.97 -5.87
N VAL A 39 19.96 -4.20 -5.39
CA VAL A 39 19.68 -5.17 -4.30
C VAL A 39 20.13 -6.58 -4.72
N GLY A 40 19.80 -7.00 -5.92
CA GLY A 40 20.24 -8.29 -6.48
C GLY A 40 21.75 -8.43 -6.55
N ALA A 41 22.48 -7.35 -6.82
CA ALA A 41 23.94 -7.35 -6.86
C ALA A 41 24.58 -7.67 -5.50
N ILE A 42 23.91 -7.35 -4.38
CA ILE A 42 24.33 -7.75 -3.04
C ILE A 42 24.29 -9.29 -2.91
N PHE A 43 23.18 -9.89 -3.38
CA PHE A 43 23.04 -11.34 -3.39
C PHE A 43 24.08 -12.05 -4.27
N GLU A 44 24.32 -11.52 -5.47
CA GLU A 44 25.35 -12.05 -6.38
C GLU A 44 26.73 -12.06 -5.75
N LYS A 45 27.10 -10.96 -5.11
CA LYS A 45 28.39 -10.84 -4.42
C LYS A 45 28.53 -11.82 -3.26
N ALA A 46 27.44 -12.09 -2.55
CA ALA A 46 27.45 -12.96 -1.36
C ALA A 46 27.41 -14.45 -1.71
N THR A 47 26.86 -14.83 -2.86
CA THR A 47 26.56 -16.24 -3.20
C THR A 47 27.24 -16.73 -4.47
N GLY A 48 27.70 -15.85 -5.36
CA GLY A 48 28.23 -16.21 -6.66
C GLY A 48 27.16 -16.58 -7.71
N ALA A 49 25.87 -16.53 -7.36
CA ALA A 49 24.77 -16.65 -8.32
C ALA A 49 24.63 -15.39 -9.18
N THR A 50 23.87 -15.47 -10.27
CA THR A 50 23.47 -14.30 -11.05
C THR A 50 22.01 -13.95 -10.79
N PHE A 51 21.68 -12.67 -10.83
CA PHE A 51 20.32 -12.16 -10.62
C PHE A 51 19.89 -11.25 -11.76
N GLU A 52 18.67 -11.44 -12.24
CA GLU A 52 18.06 -10.57 -13.25
C GLU A 52 16.68 -10.13 -12.77
N TYR A 53 16.37 -8.83 -12.91
CA TYR A 53 15.04 -8.30 -12.72
C TYR A 53 14.51 -7.70 -14.03
N GLY A 54 13.29 -8.10 -14.40
CA GLY A 54 12.50 -7.51 -15.47
C GLY A 54 11.23 -6.85 -14.91
N GLY A 55 10.98 -5.60 -15.34
CA GLY A 55 9.76 -4.86 -14.97
C GLY A 55 8.81 -4.72 -16.15
N SER A 56 7.50 -4.66 -15.88
CA SER A 56 6.48 -4.39 -16.89
C SER A 56 5.29 -3.64 -16.28
N ASP A 57 4.78 -2.65 -17.01
CA ASP A 57 3.52 -1.97 -16.69
C ASP A 57 2.28 -2.85 -16.94
N SER A 58 2.46 -3.96 -17.66
CA SER A 58 1.44 -4.98 -17.92
C SER A 58 1.67 -6.25 -17.09
N PHE A 59 2.41 -6.15 -15.99
CA PHE A 59 2.81 -7.29 -15.16
C PHE A 59 1.64 -8.17 -14.75
N GLU A 60 0.53 -7.59 -14.28
CA GLU A 60 -0.60 -8.33 -13.72
C GLU A 60 -1.24 -9.27 -14.75
N GLN A 61 -1.29 -8.86 -16.01
CA GLN A 61 -1.78 -9.70 -17.11
C GLN A 61 -0.74 -10.72 -17.54
N GLN A 62 0.50 -10.27 -17.70
CA GLN A 62 1.58 -11.10 -18.22
C GLN A 62 1.95 -12.25 -17.29
N VAL A 63 2.03 -12.00 -15.98
CA VAL A 63 2.36 -13.05 -15.00
C VAL A 63 1.38 -14.21 -15.03
N MET A 64 0.08 -13.94 -15.18
CA MET A 64 -0.95 -15.00 -15.26
C MET A 64 -0.84 -15.83 -16.54
N ILE A 65 -0.44 -15.20 -17.66
CA ILE A 65 -0.17 -15.90 -18.93
C ILE A 65 1.05 -16.81 -18.77
N ASP A 66 2.15 -16.28 -18.22
CA ASP A 66 3.40 -17.00 -18.05
C ASP A 66 3.27 -18.19 -17.09
N LEU A 67 2.52 -18.01 -15.99
CA LEU A 67 2.21 -19.11 -15.06
C LEU A 67 1.44 -20.23 -15.74
N LYS A 68 0.41 -19.91 -16.54
CA LYS A 68 -0.36 -20.90 -17.31
C LYS A 68 0.50 -21.64 -18.34
N ALA A 69 1.45 -20.93 -18.94
CA ALA A 69 2.34 -21.48 -19.95
C ALA A 69 3.53 -22.27 -19.36
N GLY A 70 3.74 -22.22 -18.03
CA GLY A 70 4.92 -22.81 -17.38
C GLY A 70 6.22 -22.09 -17.73
N SER A 71 6.16 -20.81 -18.10
CA SER A 71 7.29 -19.96 -18.51
C SER A 71 7.53 -18.78 -17.57
N ALA A 72 6.92 -18.79 -16.38
CA ALA A 72 7.10 -17.73 -15.40
C ALA A 72 8.54 -17.64 -14.90
N ALA A 73 8.96 -16.43 -14.52
CA ALA A 73 10.23 -16.19 -13.83
C ALA A 73 10.28 -16.97 -12.49
N ASP A 74 11.49 -17.21 -11.98
CA ASP A 74 11.67 -17.95 -10.70
C ASP A 74 10.98 -17.26 -9.53
N LEU A 75 11.05 -15.93 -9.50
CA LEU A 75 10.39 -15.07 -8.51
C LEU A 75 9.46 -14.10 -9.20
N VAL A 76 8.32 -13.86 -8.58
CA VAL A 76 7.31 -12.92 -9.07
C VAL A 76 6.91 -11.94 -7.96
N VAL A 77 6.78 -10.67 -8.32
CA VAL A 77 6.43 -9.59 -7.38
C VAL A 77 4.99 -9.18 -7.60
N PHE A 78 4.12 -9.55 -6.67
CA PHE A 78 2.70 -9.20 -6.75
C PHE A 78 2.45 -7.85 -6.07
N PRO A 79 1.80 -6.91 -6.74
CA PRO A 79 1.40 -5.65 -6.11
C PRO A 79 0.22 -5.81 -5.13
N GLN A 80 -0.51 -6.93 -5.22
CA GLN A 80 -1.72 -7.18 -4.42
C GLN A 80 -1.81 -8.66 -3.98
N PRO A 81 -2.31 -8.93 -2.75
CA PRO A 81 -2.57 -10.30 -2.29
C PRO A 81 -3.56 -11.07 -3.16
N GLY A 82 -4.59 -10.42 -3.69
CA GLY A 82 -5.60 -11.05 -4.54
C GLY A 82 -5.01 -11.68 -5.81
N LEU A 83 -4.05 -11.03 -6.45
CA LEU A 83 -3.36 -11.58 -7.61
C LEU A 83 -2.46 -12.77 -7.23
N ALA A 84 -1.80 -12.70 -6.07
CA ALA A 84 -1.00 -13.80 -5.54
C ALA A 84 -1.89 -15.01 -5.21
N ALA A 85 -3.06 -14.78 -4.61
CA ALA A 85 -4.04 -15.84 -4.33
C ALA A 85 -4.51 -16.53 -5.62
N ASN A 86 -4.79 -15.77 -6.69
CA ASN A 86 -5.15 -16.33 -7.99
C ASN A 86 -4.01 -17.18 -8.58
N ALA A 87 -2.75 -16.72 -8.44
CA ALA A 87 -1.58 -17.47 -8.90
C ALA A 87 -1.40 -18.79 -8.10
N ALA A 88 -1.59 -18.75 -6.78
CA ALA A 88 -1.54 -19.93 -5.92
C ALA A 88 -2.64 -20.94 -6.27
N ALA A 89 -3.88 -20.48 -6.44
CA ALA A 89 -5.04 -21.32 -6.76
C ALA A 89 -4.91 -22.08 -8.09
N MET A 90 -4.06 -21.60 -9.01
CA MET A 90 -3.76 -22.32 -10.26
C MET A 90 -2.51 -23.19 -10.18
N GLY A 91 -1.91 -23.38 -9.01
CA GLY A 91 -0.68 -24.14 -8.83
C GLY A 91 0.58 -23.43 -9.32
N GLY A 92 0.52 -22.09 -9.50
CA GLY A 92 1.62 -21.29 -10.02
C GLY A 92 2.68 -20.89 -9.00
N LEU A 93 2.41 -21.08 -7.70
CA LEU A 93 3.34 -20.76 -6.62
C LEU A 93 3.68 -22.00 -5.80
N VAL A 94 4.92 -22.07 -5.33
CA VAL A 94 5.36 -23.13 -4.43
C VAL A 94 5.32 -22.64 -2.99
N PRO A 95 5.10 -23.54 -1.98
CA PRO A 95 5.26 -23.22 -0.57
C PRO A 95 6.70 -22.80 -0.27
N LEU A 96 6.88 -21.74 0.51
CA LEU A 96 8.22 -21.24 0.86
C LEU A 96 8.94 -22.06 1.94
N GLY A 97 8.19 -22.84 2.73
CA GLY A 97 8.72 -23.68 3.79
C GLY A 97 8.70 -23.03 5.18
N ASP A 98 8.74 -23.89 6.19
CA ASP A 98 8.60 -23.52 7.60
C ASP A 98 9.72 -22.61 8.10
N ASP A 99 10.92 -22.73 7.55
CA ASP A 99 12.07 -21.91 7.93
C ASP A 99 11.89 -20.45 7.50
N ILE A 100 11.36 -20.19 6.32
CA ILE A 100 11.06 -18.82 5.84
C ILE A 100 9.87 -18.24 6.60
N GLU A 101 8.83 -19.05 6.86
CA GLU A 101 7.70 -18.66 7.70
C GLU A 101 8.19 -18.20 9.09
N GLN A 102 9.06 -19.00 9.72
CA GLN A 102 9.65 -18.67 11.02
C GLN A 102 10.49 -17.37 10.95
N MET A 103 11.22 -17.12 9.85
CA MET A 103 11.94 -15.86 9.67
C MET A 103 10.98 -14.65 9.67
N VAL A 104 9.81 -14.76 9.06
CA VAL A 104 8.78 -13.70 9.09
C VAL A 104 8.30 -13.48 10.53
N LEU A 105 7.95 -14.55 11.24
CA LEU A 105 7.48 -14.47 12.62
C LEU A 105 8.51 -13.82 13.56
N ASP A 106 9.77 -14.15 13.39
CA ASP A 106 10.84 -13.65 14.25
C ASP A 106 11.22 -12.20 13.94
N ASN A 107 11.16 -11.79 12.68
CA ASN A 107 11.76 -10.54 12.23
C ASN A 107 10.72 -9.44 11.91
N TYR A 108 9.49 -9.77 11.55
CA TYR A 108 8.48 -8.75 11.24
C TYR A 108 7.66 -8.36 12.47
N ALA A 109 7.44 -7.07 12.64
CA ALA A 109 6.44 -6.58 13.58
C ALA A 109 5.06 -7.13 13.16
N ALA A 110 4.27 -7.63 14.12
CA ALA A 110 3.01 -8.33 13.85
C ALA A 110 3.15 -9.53 12.88
N GLY A 111 4.22 -10.33 13.03
CA GLY A 111 4.62 -11.40 12.12
C GLY A 111 3.49 -12.33 11.68
N GLN A 112 2.58 -12.75 12.58
CA GLN A 112 1.45 -13.61 12.24
C GLN A 112 0.51 -12.96 11.21
N SER A 113 0.26 -11.66 11.31
CA SER A 113 -0.59 -10.95 10.34
C SER A 113 -0.01 -10.99 8.92
N TRP A 114 1.31 -10.92 8.78
CA TRP A 114 1.99 -11.04 7.48
C TRP A 114 1.94 -12.46 6.93
N ILE A 115 2.03 -13.48 7.79
CA ILE A 115 1.82 -14.88 7.40
C ILE A 115 0.39 -15.08 6.88
N ASP A 116 -0.62 -14.61 7.62
CA ASP A 116 -2.02 -14.76 7.24
C ASP A 116 -2.31 -14.11 5.88
N LEU A 117 -1.74 -12.91 5.64
CA LEU A 117 -1.85 -12.20 4.36
C LEU A 117 -1.09 -12.85 3.20
N SER A 118 -0.19 -13.80 3.47
CA SER A 118 0.66 -14.48 2.48
C SER A 118 0.34 -15.97 2.34
N THR A 119 -0.72 -16.43 3.00
CA THR A 119 -1.18 -17.83 2.97
C THR A 119 -2.40 -17.92 2.06
N TYR A 120 -2.29 -18.76 1.03
CA TYR A 120 -3.32 -18.89 0.00
C TYR A 120 -3.64 -20.36 -0.25
N ALA A 121 -4.88 -20.63 -0.66
CA ALA A 121 -5.28 -21.97 -1.10
C ALA A 121 -4.58 -22.31 -2.43
N ASP A 122 -3.96 -23.49 -2.49
CA ASP A 122 -3.41 -24.05 -3.72
C ASP A 122 -4.51 -24.62 -4.65
N GLU A 123 -4.14 -25.22 -5.76
CA GLU A 123 -5.05 -25.82 -6.74
C GLU A 123 -5.91 -26.98 -6.17
N ASN A 124 -5.55 -27.49 -4.99
CA ASN A 124 -6.29 -28.55 -4.28
C ASN A 124 -7.11 -27.97 -3.11
N GLY A 125 -7.11 -26.68 -2.90
CA GLY A 125 -7.78 -25.99 -1.81
C GLY A 125 -7.05 -26.10 -0.47
N LYS A 126 -5.76 -26.46 -0.46
CA LYS A 126 -4.93 -26.52 0.74
C LYS A 126 -4.21 -25.19 0.93
N ASP A 127 -4.35 -24.60 2.12
CA ASP A 127 -3.64 -23.39 2.48
C ASP A 127 -2.13 -23.62 2.54
N GLN A 128 -1.38 -22.73 1.88
CA GLN A 128 0.08 -22.76 1.80
C GLN A 128 0.62 -21.36 2.04
N PHE A 129 1.74 -21.25 2.75
CA PHE A 129 2.51 -20.01 2.84
C PHE A 129 3.35 -19.84 1.58
N ASN A 130 2.95 -18.90 0.67
CA ASN A 130 3.46 -18.84 -0.70
C ASN A 130 4.30 -17.58 -1.02
N ALA A 131 4.29 -16.57 -0.15
CA ALA A 131 4.96 -15.31 -0.43
C ALA A 131 5.47 -14.63 0.84
N ILE A 132 6.36 -13.68 0.67
CA ILE A 132 6.76 -12.74 1.73
C ILE A 132 6.42 -11.31 1.31
N PHE A 133 6.01 -10.47 2.25
CA PHE A 133 5.98 -9.03 2.01
C PHE A 133 7.41 -8.49 2.07
N PHE A 134 7.80 -7.73 1.07
CA PHE A 134 9.13 -7.12 1.03
C PHE A 134 9.04 -5.60 1.24
N ARG A 135 8.18 -4.93 0.48
CA ARG A 135 7.94 -3.50 0.59
C ARG A 135 6.53 -3.25 1.08
N THR A 136 6.36 -2.33 2.04
CA THR A 136 5.05 -1.94 2.56
C THR A 136 4.79 -0.45 2.31
N ASN A 137 3.51 -0.06 2.38
CA ASN A 137 3.08 1.33 2.30
C ASN A 137 2.13 1.62 3.46
N VAL A 138 2.20 2.82 4.01
CA VAL A 138 1.21 3.39 4.91
C VAL A 138 0.28 4.28 4.09
N LYS A 139 -1.03 4.10 4.24
CA LYS A 139 -2.05 4.87 3.49
C LYS A 139 -2.79 5.89 4.36
N SER A 140 -2.69 5.79 5.68
CA SER A 140 -3.36 6.68 6.65
C SER A 140 -2.62 8.00 6.86
N LEU A 141 -2.38 8.74 5.77
CA LEU A 141 -1.54 9.93 5.77
C LEU A 141 -2.22 11.11 5.08
N VAL A 142 -1.97 12.31 5.62
CA VAL A 142 -2.29 13.58 4.97
C VAL A 142 -0.99 14.36 4.77
N TRP A 143 -0.68 14.68 3.54
CA TRP A 143 0.48 15.45 3.12
C TRP A 143 0.15 16.92 3.06
N TYR A 144 1.07 17.79 3.46
CA TYR A 144 0.91 19.24 3.47
C TYR A 144 2.27 19.94 3.33
N SER A 145 2.24 21.22 3.03
CA SER A 145 3.42 22.10 3.09
C SER A 145 3.48 22.78 4.45
N PRO A 146 4.57 22.59 5.24
CA PRO A 146 4.76 23.30 6.51
C PRO A 146 4.71 24.83 6.35
N ASP A 147 5.31 25.37 5.31
CA ASP A 147 5.31 26.81 5.03
C ASP A 147 3.89 27.35 4.78
N ASN A 148 3.06 26.62 4.01
CA ASN A 148 1.66 27.02 3.78
C ASN A 148 0.85 27.04 5.09
N PHE A 149 1.12 26.09 6.00
CA PHE A 149 0.45 26.07 7.30
C PHE A 149 0.93 27.20 8.19
N GLU A 150 2.25 27.44 8.27
CA GLU A 150 2.83 28.52 9.08
C GLU A 150 2.36 29.90 8.60
N ASP A 151 2.39 30.16 7.29
CA ASP A 151 1.96 31.41 6.67
C ASP A 151 0.50 31.76 6.94
N ASN A 152 -0.36 30.74 7.09
CA ASN A 152 -1.79 30.92 7.38
C ASN A 152 -2.15 30.69 8.85
N GLY A 153 -1.21 30.34 9.71
CA GLY A 153 -1.44 30.06 11.14
C GLY A 153 -2.27 28.79 11.39
N TYR A 154 -2.16 27.79 10.49
CA TYR A 154 -2.84 26.51 10.67
C TYR A 154 -1.99 25.56 11.52
N GLU A 155 -2.68 24.81 12.37
CA GLU A 155 -2.08 23.76 13.19
C GLU A 155 -2.45 22.38 12.65
N VAL A 156 -1.54 21.41 12.80
CA VAL A 156 -1.79 20.01 12.41
C VAL A 156 -2.90 19.44 13.29
N PRO A 157 -4.01 18.96 12.70
CA PRO A 157 -5.12 18.41 13.45
C PRO A 157 -4.79 17.04 14.05
N THR A 158 -5.29 16.78 15.24
CA THR A 158 -5.07 15.51 15.95
C THR A 158 -6.31 14.62 16.03
N THR A 159 -7.48 15.17 15.68
CA THR A 159 -8.76 14.44 15.60
C THR A 159 -9.43 14.70 14.26
N MET A 160 -10.33 13.81 13.85
CA MET A 160 -11.11 14.00 12.63
C MET A 160 -12.00 15.24 12.73
N GLU A 161 -12.53 15.52 13.90
CA GLU A 161 -13.32 16.73 14.16
C GLU A 161 -12.50 17.99 13.94
N ASP A 162 -11.24 18.01 14.39
CA ASP A 162 -10.32 19.15 14.16
C ASP A 162 -9.95 19.26 12.68
N LEU A 163 -9.78 18.14 11.97
CA LEU A 163 -9.50 18.13 10.53
C LEU A 163 -10.63 18.74 9.71
N ILE A 164 -11.88 18.43 10.07
CA ILE A 164 -13.07 19.01 9.44
C ILE A 164 -13.16 20.51 9.77
N ALA A 165 -12.95 20.88 11.04
CA ALA A 165 -12.96 22.28 11.45
C ALA A 165 -11.85 23.11 10.77
N LEU A 166 -10.65 22.52 10.60
CA LEU A 166 -9.55 23.15 9.84
C LEU A 166 -9.92 23.34 8.36
N SER A 167 -10.59 22.36 7.76
CA SER A 167 -11.05 22.47 6.37
C SER A 167 -12.06 23.61 6.21
N ASP A 168 -12.99 23.75 7.14
CA ASP A 168 -13.96 24.86 7.17
C ASP A 168 -13.27 26.23 7.37
N GLN A 169 -12.26 26.28 8.24
CA GLN A 169 -11.46 27.49 8.44
C GLN A 169 -10.70 27.88 7.17
N MET A 170 -10.08 26.93 6.50
CA MET A 170 -9.36 27.19 5.22
C MET A 170 -10.29 27.83 4.19
N VAL A 171 -11.52 27.30 4.05
CA VAL A 171 -12.55 27.90 3.17
C VAL A 171 -12.90 29.33 3.60
N ALA A 172 -13.11 29.55 4.88
CA ALA A 172 -13.43 30.87 5.43
C ALA A 172 -12.30 31.90 5.18
N ASP A 173 -11.05 31.43 5.15
CA ASP A 173 -9.86 32.24 4.89
C ASP A 173 -9.61 32.43 3.36
N GLY A 174 -10.42 31.82 2.51
CA GLY A 174 -10.30 31.89 1.05
C GLY A 174 -9.32 30.88 0.45
N ASN A 175 -8.90 29.88 1.22
CA ASN A 175 -8.04 28.79 0.77
C ASN A 175 -8.87 27.55 0.44
N THR A 176 -8.34 26.70 -0.46
CA THR A 176 -8.94 25.41 -0.78
C THR A 176 -8.29 24.31 0.07
N PRO A 177 -9.06 23.58 0.91
CA PRO A 177 -8.47 22.59 1.82
C PRO A 177 -7.79 21.42 1.11
N TRP A 178 -8.41 20.84 0.06
CA TRP A 178 -8.07 19.52 -0.41
C TRP A 178 -7.64 19.45 -1.87
N CYS A 179 -6.52 18.77 -2.09
CA CYS A 179 -6.06 18.27 -3.38
C CYS A 179 -6.56 16.83 -3.52
N ILE A 180 -7.59 16.56 -4.31
CA ILE A 180 -8.14 15.20 -4.50
C ILE A 180 -8.16 14.86 -5.99
N GLY A 181 -7.62 13.71 -6.36
CA GLY A 181 -7.66 13.19 -7.71
C GLY A 181 -7.77 11.67 -7.72
N LEU A 182 -8.71 11.14 -8.51
CA LEU A 182 -8.97 9.70 -8.64
C LEU A 182 -8.43 9.11 -9.93
N GLY A 183 -8.01 9.94 -10.88
CA GLY A 183 -7.56 9.52 -12.20
C GLY A 183 -6.30 8.65 -12.10
N SER A 184 -6.33 7.48 -12.75
CA SER A 184 -5.22 6.52 -12.81
C SER A 184 -5.37 5.60 -14.04
N GLY A 185 -5.74 6.16 -15.20
CA GLY A 185 -5.99 5.37 -16.40
C GLY A 185 -7.05 4.30 -16.18
N ALA A 186 -6.73 3.04 -16.49
CA ALA A 186 -7.63 1.89 -16.30
C ALA A 186 -7.94 1.60 -14.82
N ALA A 187 -7.10 2.06 -13.90
CA ALA A 187 -7.27 1.87 -12.45
C ALA A 187 -7.95 3.09 -11.79
N THR A 188 -8.51 4.03 -12.57
CA THR A 188 -9.22 5.19 -12.02
C THR A 188 -10.26 4.77 -10.98
N GLY A 189 -10.19 5.43 -9.81
CA GLY A 189 -11.07 5.14 -8.67
C GLY A 189 -10.34 4.60 -7.43
N TRP A 190 -9.17 3.98 -7.57
CA TRP A 190 -8.44 3.43 -6.42
C TRP A 190 -8.10 4.47 -5.33
N PRO A 191 -7.82 5.75 -5.61
CA PRO A 191 -7.61 6.70 -4.52
C PRO A 191 -8.87 6.94 -3.67
N ALA A 192 -10.06 6.78 -4.26
CA ALA A 192 -11.31 6.90 -3.51
C ALA A 192 -11.62 5.67 -2.67
N THR A 193 -11.26 4.47 -3.15
CA THR A 193 -11.37 3.26 -2.30
C THR A 193 -10.46 3.35 -1.09
N ASP A 194 -9.24 3.87 -1.24
CA ASP A 194 -8.33 4.15 -0.13
C ASP A 194 -8.93 5.11 0.91
N TRP A 195 -9.66 6.14 0.47
CA TRP A 195 -10.39 7.02 1.38
C TRP A 195 -11.47 6.27 2.15
N MET A 196 -12.26 5.48 1.44
CA MET A 196 -13.34 4.68 2.02
C MET A 196 -12.85 3.70 3.07
N GLU A 197 -11.78 2.98 2.76
CA GLU A 197 -11.16 1.98 3.61
C GLU A 197 -10.60 2.59 4.89
N ASP A 198 -9.92 3.71 4.75
CA ASP A 198 -9.36 4.44 5.87
C ASP A 198 -10.47 5.05 6.77
N ILE A 199 -11.54 5.54 6.17
CA ILE A 199 -12.73 6.02 6.90
C ILE A 199 -13.44 4.87 7.61
N MET A 200 -13.58 3.70 6.98
CA MET A 200 -14.15 2.51 7.63
C MET A 200 -13.41 2.16 8.93
N LEU A 201 -12.08 2.23 8.92
CA LEU A 201 -11.24 2.00 10.12
C LEU A 201 -11.37 3.11 11.18
N ARG A 202 -11.95 4.25 10.85
CA ARG A 202 -12.18 5.38 11.76
C ARG A 202 -13.61 5.52 12.24
N THR A 203 -14.53 4.83 11.60
CA THR A 203 -15.94 4.84 11.95
C THR A 203 -16.39 3.54 12.60
N HIS A 204 -15.71 2.44 12.32
CA HIS A 204 -16.08 1.09 12.77
C HIS A 204 -14.88 0.30 13.28
N THR A 205 -15.17 -0.78 14.01
CA THR A 205 -14.15 -1.69 14.55
C THR A 205 -13.47 -2.49 13.42
N PRO A 206 -12.25 -3.02 13.65
CA PRO A 206 -11.57 -3.87 12.69
C PRO A 206 -12.39 -5.10 12.26
N ASP A 207 -13.18 -5.70 13.16
CA ASP A 207 -14.05 -6.84 12.83
C ASP A 207 -15.12 -6.46 11.79
N VAL A 208 -15.66 -5.25 11.87
CA VAL A 208 -16.62 -4.73 10.86
C VAL A 208 -15.92 -4.56 9.52
N TYR A 209 -14.67 -4.07 9.51
CA TYR A 209 -13.85 -3.97 8.30
C TYR A 209 -13.64 -5.35 7.66
N ASP A 210 -13.27 -6.35 8.46
CA ASP A 210 -13.00 -7.71 7.99
C ASP A 210 -14.27 -8.37 7.42
N MET A 211 -15.42 -8.20 8.07
CA MET A 211 -16.72 -8.67 7.56
C MET A 211 -17.13 -7.98 6.24
N TRP A 212 -16.76 -6.70 6.08
CA TRP A 212 -17.00 -5.97 4.82
C TRP A 212 -16.12 -6.50 3.69
N VAL A 213 -14.83 -6.72 3.95
CA VAL A 213 -13.86 -7.30 3.00
C VAL A 213 -14.29 -8.67 2.51
N SER A 214 -14.79 -9.54 3.40
CA SER A 214 -15.23 -10.91 3.08
C SER A 214 -16.66 -10.99 2.50
N ASN A 215 -17.39 -9.87 2.50
CA ASN A 215 -18.83 -9.81 2.20
C ASN A 215 -19.71 -10.67 3.13
N GLU A 216 -19.25 -10.96 4.36
CA GLU A 216 -20.12 -11.38 5.47
C GLU A 216 -21.07 -10.24 5.85
N MET A 217 -20.59 -9.01 5.80
CA MET A 217 -21.40 -7.81 5.82
C MET A 217 -21.60 -7.30 4.39
N PRO A 218 -22.84 -7.13 3.92
CA PRO A 218 -23.11 -6.64 2.58
C PRO A 218 -22.48 -5.28 2.32
N PHE A 219 -22.06 -5.01 1.07
CA PHE A 219 -21.46 -3.72 0.71
C PHE A 219 -22.43 -2.54 0.89
N ASN A 220 -23.72 -2.76 0.80
CA ASN A 220 -24.79 -1.76 1.00
C ASN A 220 -25.32 -1.70 2.45
N ASP A 221 -24.59 -2.24 3.41
CA ASP A 221 -24.89 -2.10 4.85
C ASP A 221 -24.86 -0.61 5.26
N PRO A 222 -25.74 -0.15 6.16
CA PRO A 222 -25.75 1.23 6.63
C PRO A 222 -24.39 1.76 7.12
N ARG A 223 -23.53 0.91 7.66
CA ARG A 223 -22.19 1.28 8.13
C ARG A 223 -21.26 1.66 6.97
N VAL A 224 -21.38 1.01 5.83
CA VAL A 224 -20.65 1.38 4.62
C VAL A 224 -21.19 2.69 4.05
N LEU A 225 -22.51 2.89 4.06
CA LEU A 225 -23.11 4.16 3.65
C LEU A 225 -22.69 5.32 4.53
N GLU A 226 -22.57 5.12 5.86
CA GLU A 226 -22.00 6.13 6.79
C GLU A 226 -20.58 6.53 6.36
N ALA A 227 -19.72 5.58 6.05
CA ALA A 227 -18.36 5.86 5.57
C ALA A 227 -18.36 6.59 4.22
N MET A 228 -19.25 6.22 3.29
CA MET A 228 -19.42 6.94 2.02
C MET A 228 -19.86 8.39 2.25
N ASP A 229 -20.77 8.65 3.18
CA ASP A 229 -21.22 10.01 3.51
C ASP A 229 -20.08 10.84 4.09
N VAL A 230 -19.23 10.26 4.94
CA VAL A 230 -18.02 10.94 5.46
C VAL A 230 -17.07 11.29 4.31
N PHE A 231 -16.76 10.34 3.40
CA PHE A 231 -15.94 10.63 2.22
C PHE A 231 -16.57 11.72 1.34
N GLY A 232 -17.88 11.63 1.11
CA GLY A 232 -18.62 12.62 0.34
C GLY A 232 -18.59 14.03 0.93
N SER A 233 -18.53 14.15 2.27
CA SER A 233 -18.40 15.44 2.93
C SER A 233 -17.10 16.17 2.59
N PHE A 234 -16.05 15.44 2.21
CA PHE A 234 -14.80 15.99 1.67
C PHE A 234 -14.87 16.15 0.14
N ALA A 235 -15.08 15.05 -0.59
CA ALA A 235 -14.89 14.99 -2.03
C ALA A 235 -16.01 15.64 -2.86
N LEU A 236 -17.24 15.72 -2.32
CA LEU A 236 -18.39 16.32 -3.01
C LEU A 236 -18.64 17.78 -2.62
N ASN A 237 -17.87 18.32 -1.69
CA ASN A 237 -17.93 19.73 -1.32
C ASN A 237 -17.11 20.58 -2.30
N ASN A 238 -17.78 21.40 -3.13
CA ASN A 238 -17.14 22.23 -4.13
C ASN A 238 -16.12 23.22 -3.54
N ASP A 239 -16.33 23.69 -2.33
CA ASP A 239 -15.45 24.66 -1.67
C ASP A 239 -14.22 23.98 -1.06
N TYR A 240 -14.29 22.66 -0.86
CA TYR A 240 -13.21 21.88 -0.27
C TYR A 240 -12.16 21.43 -1.29
N VAL A 241 -12.52 21.21 -2.56
CA VAL A 241 -11.67 20.52 -3.52
C VAL A 241 -11.11 21.47 -4.57
N ASN A 242 -9.82 21.36 -4.85
CA ASN A 242 -9.19 22.07 -5.97
C ASN A 242 -9.86 21.69 -7.29
N GLY A 243 -10.36 22.68 -8.01
CA GLY A 243 -11.17 22.49 -9.23
C GLY A 243 -12.64 22.11 -8.96
N GLY A 244 -13.06 22.03 -7.70
CA GLY A 244 -14.39 21.63 -7.28
C GLY A 244 -14.64 20.12 -7.37
N SER A 245 -15.79 19.67 -6.86
CA SER A 245 -16.15 18.24 -6.80
C SER A 245 -16.14 17.53 -8.18
N LYS A 246 -16.42 18.26 -9.25
CA LYS A 246 -16.41 17.71 -10.62
C LYS A 246 -15.01 17.36 -11.13
N ALA A 247 -13.96 17.95 -10.57
CA ALA A 247 -12.58 17.66 -10.95
C ALA A 247 -12.06 16.38 -10.31
N VAL A 248 -12.67 15.91 -9.23
CA VAL A 248 -12.19 14.75 -8.44
C VAL A 248 -11.96 13.52 -9.30
N ALA A 249 -12.94 13.12 -10.12
CA ALA A 249 -12.84 11.92 -10.95
C ALA A 249 -11.82 12.02 -12.10
N THR A 250 -11.49 13.22 -12.56
CA THR A 250 -10.67 13.46 -13.76
C THR A 250 -9.25 13.92 -13.47
N THR A 251 -8.98 14.46 -12.28
CA THR A 251 -7.61 14.82 -11.87
C THR A 251 -6.80 13.55 -11.64
N ASP A 252 -5.66 13.42 -12.30
CA ASP A 252 -4.75 12.30 -12.10
C ASP A 252 -4.17 12.33 -10.68
N PHE A 253 -4.07 11.16 -10.03
CA PHE A 253 -3.59 11.07 -8.65
C PHE A 253 -2.16 11.58 -8.47
N ARG A 254 -1.34 11.49 -9.54
CA ARG A 254 0.05 11.98 -9.55
C ARG A 254 0.14 13.49 -9.64
N ASP A 255 -0.84 14.11 -10.29
CA ASP A 255 -0.90 15.55 -10.49
C ASP A 255 -1.64 16.28 -9.36
N ALA A 256 -2.57 15.59 -8.69
CA ALA A 256 -3.40 16.16 -7.63
C ALA A 256 -2.58 16.88 -6.54
N PRO A 257 -1.44 16.36 -6.03
CA PRO A 257 -0.66 17.03 -4.99
C PRO A 257 0.12 18.28 -5.47
N ASN A 258 0.23 18.54 -6.77
CA ASN A 258 1.00 19.68 -7.29
C ASN A 258 0.51 21.02 -6.74
N GLY A 259 -0.78 21.13 -6.44
CA GLY A 259 -1.37 22.32 -5.85
C GLY A 259 -0.83 22.71 -4.47
N LEU A 260 -0.20 21.77 -3.74
CA LEU A 260 0.50 22.06 -2.48
C LEU A 260 1.72 22.96 -2.69
N PHE A 261 2.35 22.88 -3.87
CA PHE A 261 3.65 23.48 -4.19
C PHE A 261 3.55 24.70 -5.13
N THR A 262 2.34 25.12 -5.47
CA THR A 262 2.12 26.37 -6.23
C THR A 262 2.19 27.59 -5.31
N SER A 263 2.44 28.77 -5.89
CA SER A 263 2.48 30.02 -5.14
C SER A 263 1.58 31.09 -5.81
N PRO A 264 0.42 31.42 -5.22
CA PRO A 264 -0.14 30.87 -3.98
C PRO A 264 -0.53 29.39 -4.13
N ALA A 265 -0.63 28.66 -3.01
CA ALA A 265 -1.04 27.28 -3.00
C ALA A 265 -2.48 27.14 -3.52
N GLU A 266 -2.69 26.19 -4.43
CA GLU A 266 -4.02 25.90 -5.00
C GLU A 266 -4.86 25.03 -4.07
N CYS A 267 -4.22 24.24 -3.21
CA CYS A 267 -4.84 23.44 -2.15
C CYS A 267 -3.84 23.17 -1.03
N MET A 268 -4.32 22.89 0.19
CA MET A 268 -3.52 22.87 1.40
C MET A 268 -3.13 21.48 1.88
N MET A 269 -3.94 20.46 1.59
CA MET A 269 -3.80 19.10 2.10
C MET A 269 -4.07 18.06 1.02
N HIS A 270 -3.35 16.91 1.10
CA HIS A 270 -3.50 15.81 0.17
C HIS A 270 -3.46 14.47 0.91
N ARG A 271 -4.59 13.74 0.97
CA ARG A 271 -4.59 12.40 1.56
C ARG A 271 -4.10 11.38 0.54
N GLN A 272 -2.98 10.73 0.82
CA GLN A 272 -2.41 9.72 -0.07
C GLN A 272 -1.36 8.87 0.68
N ALA A 273 -1.06 7.72 0.10
CA ALA A 273 -0.08 6.76 0.62
C ALA A 273 1.36 7.28 0.65
N SER A 274 2.21 6.58 1.39
CA SER A 274 3.62 6.91 1.62
C SER A 274 4.50 6.95 0.35
N PHE A 275 4.01 6.46 -0.78
CA PHE A 275 4.74 6.52 -2.06
C PHE A 275 4.56 7.84 -2.81
N ILE A 276 3.56 8.68 -2.46
CA ILE A 276 3.20 9.86 -3.28
C ILE A 276 4.32 10.89 -3.45
N PRO A 277 5.27 11.04 -2.51
CA PRO A 277 6.39 11.96 -2.72
C PRO A 277 7.24 11.68 -3.97
N ALA A 278 7.19 10.45 -4.51
CA ALA A 278 7.85 10.13 -5.79
C ALA A 278 7.28 10.91 -6.99
N PHE A 279 6.08 11.48 -6.85
CA PHE A 279 5.38 12.26 -7.87
C PHE A 279 5.33 13.76 -7.57
N PHE A 280 5.95 14.20 -6.48
CA PHE A 280 6.04 15.61 -6.16
C PHE A 280 6.99 16.34 -7.13
N PRO A 281 6.87 17.65 -7.29
CA PRO A 281 7.75 18.42 -8.16
C PRO A 281 9.24 18.18 -7.80
N GLU A 282 10.09 18.20 -8.84
CA GLU A 282 11.54 18.07 -8.65
C GLU A 282 12.08 19.20 -7.75
N GLY A 283 12.94 18.84 -6.83
CA GLY A 283 13.64 19.77 -5.94
C GLY A 283 12.94 20.07 -4.63
N VAL A 284 11.73 19.55 -4.39
CA VAL A 284 11.08 19.68 -3.07
C VAL A 284 11.70 18.70 -2.06
N GLU A 285 11.89 19.17 -0.82
CA GLU A 285 12.61 18.48 0.23
C GLU A 285 11.67 18.04 1.38
N ALA A 286 11.78 16.77 1.76
CA ALA A 286 11.03 16.20 2.87
C ALA A 286 11.39 16.86 4.20
N GLY A 287 10.40 17.23 5.00
CA GLY A 287 10.55 17.93 6.26
C GLY A 287 10.80 19.43 6.13
N VAL A 288 10.91 19.94 4.90
CA VAL A 288 11.10 21.36 4.58
C VAL A 288 9.92 21.85 3.74
N ASP A 289 9.83 21.40 2.48
CA ASP A 289 8.77 21.83 1.56
C ASP A 289 7.48 21.02 1.75
N TYR A 290 7.59 19.79 2.23
CA TYR A 290 6.46 18.94 2.57
C TYR A 290 6.74 18.10 3.82
N ASP A 291 5.67 17.79 4.54
CA ASP A 291 5.63 16.84 5.64
C ASP A 291 4.25 16.16 5.63
N PHE A 292 3.99 15.31 6.58
CA PHE A 292 2.72 14.61 6.71
C PHE A 292 2.25 14.62 8.16
N PHE A 293 0.96 14.34 8.33
CA PHE A 293 0.40 13.94 9.61
C PHE A 293 -0.47 12.68 9.43
N TYR A 294 -0.64 11.95 10.52
CA TYR A 294 -1.51 10.79 10.54
C TYR A 294 -2.96 11.21 10.24
N PHE A 295 -3.63 10.51 9.32
CA PHE A 295 -5.05 10.73 9.05
C PHE A 295 -5.85 10.42 10.31
N PRO A 296 -6.43 11.43 10.99
CA PRO A 296 -6.82 11.30 12.39
C PRO A 296 -8.07 10.45 12.57
N ALA A 297 -8.19 9.84 13.76
CA ALA A 297 -9.40 9.16 14.20
C ALA A 297 -10.43 10.17 14.77
N PHE A 298 -11.71 9.77 14.74
CA PHE A 298 -12.74 10.50 15.47
C PHE A 298 -12.51 10.38 16.98
N SER A 299 -12.52 11.50 17.71
CA SER A 299 -12.36 11.52 19.16
C SER A 299 -13.53 10.85 19.88
N THR A 300 -14.68 10.75 19.21
CA THR A 300 -15.93 10.17 19.73
C THR A 300 -16.03 8.64 19.51
N LYS A 301 -15.07 8.05 18.79
CA LYS A 301 -15.09 6.64 18.35
C LYS A 301 -13.97 5.87 19.02
N ASP A 302 -13.76 5.56 20.12
CA ASP A 302 -12.65 4.84 20.82
C ASP A 302 -12.07 3.64 20.00
N LEU A 303 -11.44 3.94 18.88
CA LEU A 303 -10.88 2.96 17.92
C LEU A 303 -9.34 2.92 17.91
N GLY A 304 -8.69 3.65 18.80
CA GLY A 304 -7.23 3.74 18.87
C GLY A 304 -6.61 4.48 17.67
N THR A 305 -5.50 3.99 17.19
CA THR A 305 -4.76 4.52 16.03
C THR A 305 -4.66 3.49 14.91
N PRO A 306 -5.77 3.22 14.20
CA PRO A 306 -5.77 2.26 13.12
C PRO A 306 -4.96 2.78 11.93
N VAL A 307 -4.26 1.88 11.25
CA VAL A 307 -3.47 2.17 10.05
C VAL A 307 -3.96 1.31 8.90
N LEU A 308 -4.31 1.98 7.81
CA LEU A 308 -4.51 1.36 6.51
C LEU A 308 -3.15 1.24 5.81
N GLY A 309 -2.85 0.09 5.24
CA GLY A 309 -1.61 -0.13 4.52
C GLY A 309 -1.77 -1.03 3.32
N ALA A 310 -0.69 -1.13 2.56
CA ALA A 310 -0.55 -2.03 1.43
C ALA A 310 0.88 -2.56 1.38
N GLY A 311 1.17 -3.43 0.42
CA GLY A 311 2.52 -3.93 0.24
C GLY A 311 2.64 -4.82 -0.98
N THR A 312 3.87 -5.04 -1.41
CA THR A 312 4.22 -5.94 -2.49
C THR A 312 4.75 -7.26 -1.94
N LEU A 313 4.28 -8.34 -2.53
CA LEU A 313 4.64 -9.70 -2.14
C LEU A 313 5.60 -10.31 -3.15
N VAL A 314 6.57 -11.07 -2.67
CA VAL A 314 7.47 -11.86 -3.51
C VAL A 314 7.15 -13.33 -3.31
N GLY A 315 6.68 -13.98 -4.37
CA GLY A 315 6.41 -15.42 -4.41
C GLY A 315 7.39 -16.16 -5.30
N ALA A 316 7.56 -17.47 -5.05
CA ALA A 316 8.41 -18.35 -5.82
C ALA A 316 7.56 -19.28 -6.71
N THR A 317 7.97 -19.46 -7.96
CA THR A 317 7.32 -20.36 -8.93
C THR A 317 7.97 -21.74 -8.97
N ASN A 318 9.15 -21.88 -8.37
CA ASN A 318 9.87 -23.13 -8.19
C ASN A 318 10.65 -23.12 -6.87
N ASP A 319 11.10 -24.29 -6.45
CA ASP A 319 11.84 -24.52 -5.20
C ASP A 319 13.35 -24.72 -5.42
N ASN A 320 13.90 -24.19 -6.51
CA ASN A 320 15.33 -24.23 -6.75
C ASN A 320 16.08 -23.59 -5.59
N PRO A 321 17.25 -24.15 -5.17
CA PRO A 321 17.98 -23.64 -4.02
C PRO A 321 18.29 -22.13 -4.10
N ALA A 322 18.68 -21.63 -5.28
CA ALA A 322 18.94 -20.20 -5.46
C ALA A 322 17.69 -19.34 -5.36
N THR A 323 16.54 -19.83 -5.85
CA THR A 323 15.24 -19.15 -5.77
C THR A 323 14.83 -18.94 -4.31
N LEU A 324 14.82 -20.01 -3.52
CA LEU A 324 14.44 -19.93 -2.10
C LEU A 324 15.48 -19.17 -1.26
N GLU A 325 16.78 -19.29 -1.61
CA GLU A 325 17.82 -18.52 -0.92
C GLU A 325 17.69 -17.01 -1.18
N PHE A 326 17.23 -16.61 -2.37
CA PHE A 326 16.94 -15.19 -2.62
C PHE A 326 15.80 -14.67 -1.73
N ILE A 327 14.76 -15.49 -1.48
CA ILE A 327 13.70 -15.15 -0.50
C ILE A 327 14.29 -14.98 0.90
N ARG A 328 15.19 -15.90 1.36
CA ARG A 328 15.87 -15.75 2.65
C ARG A 328 16.75 -14.50 2.71
N PHE A 329 17.43 -14.17 1.62
CA PHE A 329 18.17 -12.92 1.49
C PHE A 329 17.26 -11.71 1.66
N LEU A 330 16.07 -11.68 1.04
CA LEU A 330 15.10 -10.60 1.21
C LEU A 330 14.57 -10.48 2.65
N MET A 331 14.68 -11.53 3.48
CA MET A 331 14.37 -11.47 4.92
C MET A 331 15.55 -10.99 5.78
N HIS A 332 16.72 -10.74 5.20
CA HIS A 332 17.83 -10.09 5.90
C HIS A 332 17.66 -8.57 5.95
N PRO A 333 18.13 -7.85 6.98
CA PRO A 333 18.01 -6.39 7.06
C PRO A 333 18.66 -5.63 5.89
N GLU A 334 19.79 -6.10 5.35
CA GLU A 334 20.60 -5.39 4.36
C GLU A 334 19.85 -4.98 3.08
N PRO A 335 19.07 -5.85 2.39
CA PRO A 335 18.31 -5.44 1.22
C PRO A 335 17.24 -4.39 1.54
N HIS A 336 16.63 -4.45 2.73
CA HIS A 336 15.68 -3.44 3.18
C HIS A 336 16.39 -2.09 3.39
N GLU A 337 17.48 -2.07 4.16
CA GLU A 337 18.26 -0.87 4.46
C GLU A 337 18.82 -0.22 3.20
N TYR A 338 19.24 -1.04 2.23
CA TYR A 338 19.69 -0.54 0.94
C TYR A 338 18.61 0.28 0.22
N TRP A 339 17.40 -0.26 0.12
CA TRP A 339 16.29 0.44 -0.52
C TRP A 339 15.78 1.60 0.34
N MET A 340 15.69 1.44 1.67
CA MET A 340 15.33 2.52 2.60
C MET A 340 16.16 3.79 2.36
N ALA A 341 17.45 3.64 2.12
CA ALA A 341 18.37 4.75 1.85
C ALA A 341 18.11 5.45 0.50
N LYS A 342 17.45 4.78 -0.44
CA LYS A 342 17.05 5.34 -1.75
C LYS A 342 15.71 6.09 -1.69
N GLY A 343 14.93 5.88 -0.64
CA GLY A 343 13.60 6.46 -0.48
C GLY A 343 12.46 5.59 -1.02
N GLY A 344 11.24 5.92 -0.63
CA GLY A 344 10.02 5.25 -1.10
C GLY A 344 9.85 3.79 -0.64
N PHE A 345 10.57 3.36 0.39
CA PHE A 345 10.54 2.00 0.91
C PHE A 345 10.26 2.02 2.41
N LEU A 346 9.25 1.27 2.81
CA LEU A 346 8.95 0.99 4.21
C LEU A 346 8.90 -0.52 4.43
N THR A 347 9.21 -0.94 5.65
CA THR A 347 9.25 -2.35 6.00
C THR A 347 8.75 -2.59 7.43
N PRO A 348 8.05 -3.72 7.69
CA PRO A 348 7.73 -4.16 9.05
C PRO A 348 8.92 -4.83 9.76
N HIS A 349 10.08 -4.96 9.10
CA HIS A 349 11.24 -5.70 9.61
C HIS A 349 11.86 -4.99 10.82
N LYS A 350 11.81 -5.62 12.01
CA LYS A 350 12.30 -5.07 13.28
C LYS A 350 13.83 -4.95 13.37
N GLY A 351 14.54 -5.70 12.54
CA GLY A 351 16.02 -5.78 12.57
C GLY A 351 16.72 -4.69 11.75
N VAL A 352 15.98 -3.84 11.04
CA VAL A 352 16.56 -2.76 10.25
C VAL A 352 17.03 -1.60 11.14
N ASP A 353 18.09 -0.94 10.73
CA ASP A 353 18.54 0.32 11.33
C ASP A 353 17.70 1.48 10.77
N GLY A 354 16.81 2.03 11.59
CA GLY A 354 15.94 3.14 11.21
C GLY A 354 16.68 4.41 10.79
N SER A 355 17.96 4.58 11.16
CA SER A 355 18.80 5.68 10.69
C SER A 355 19.15 5.62 9.20
N LYS A 356 18.87 4.47 8.56
CA LYS A 356 19.06 4.27 7.11
C LYS A 356 17.93 4.83 6.25
N TYR A 357 16.80 5.21 6.83
CA TYR A 357 15.76 5.92 6.06
C TYR A 357 16.32 7.19 5.43
N ALA A 358 15.91 7.48 4.20
CA ALA A 358 16.40 8.60 3.41
C ALA A 358 16.18 9.98 4.06
N SER A 359 15.21 10.10 4.96
CA SER A 359 14.90 11.32 5.70
C SER A 359 14.20 11.01 7.03
N ASP A 360 14.16 12.00 7.92
CA ASP A 360 13.38 11.95 9.16
C ASP A 360 11.89 11.73 8.89
N THR A 361 11.35 12.31 7.82
CA THR A 361 9.97 12.11 7.39
C THR A 361 9.70 10.64 7.11
N PHE A 362 10.57 9.95 6.35
CA PHE A 362 10.43 8.51 6.10
C PHE A 362 10.64 7.66 7.36
N ARG A 363 11.52 8.06 8.26
CA ARG A 363 11.70 7.39 9.56
C ARG A 363 10.41 7.45 10.39
N LYS A 364 9.76 8.61 10.46
CA LYS A 364 8.46 8.78 11.14
C LYS A 364 7.34 7.94 10.50
N LEU A 365 7.35 7.77 9.17
CA LEU A 365 6.42 6.85 8.49
C LEU A 365 6.61 5.40 8.96
N GLY A 366 7.85 4.95 9.07
CA GLY A 366 8.17 3.63 9.63
C GLY A 366 7.67 3.48 11.08
N GLU A 367 7.77 4.53 11.90
CA GLU A 367 7.26 4.54 13.27
C GLU A 367 5.73 4.42 13.34
N ILE A 368 4.98 5.03 12.40
CA ILE A 368 3.51 4.84 12.31
C ILE A 368 3.21 3.36 12.07
N LEU A 369 3.91 2.72 11.13
CA LEU A 369 3.71 1.33 10.78
C LEU A 369 3.99 0.38 11.97
N THR A 370 5.05 0.65 12.71
CA THR A 370 5.45 -0.18 13.88
C THR A 370 4.67 0.15 15.15
N GLY A 371 4.08 1.34 15.25
CA GLY A 371 3.29 1.81 16.38
C GLY A 371 1.77 1.65 16.25
N ALA A 372 1.28 1.10 15.15
CA ALA A 372 -0.15 0.95 14.91
C ALA A 372 -0.81 0.04 15.96
N THR A 373 -1.96 0.45 16.49
CA THR A 373 -2.80 -0.40 17.37
C THR A 373 -3.59 -1.42 16.56
N THR A 374 -3.91 -1.08 15.31
CA THR A 374 -4.59 -1.90 14.34
C THR A 374 -3.97 -1.65 12.97
N PHE A 375 -3.61 -2.70 12.28
CA PHE A 375 -3.22 -2.64 10.87
C PHE A 375 -4.24 -3.42 10.05
N ARG A 376 -4.73 -2.84 8.96
CA ARG A 376 -5.51 -3.56 7.95
C ARG A 376 -4.95 -3.27 6.58
N PHE A 377 -4.93 -4.32 5.78
CA PHE A 377 -4.58 -4.20 4.37
C PHE A 377 -5.73 -3.54 3.61
N ASP A 378 -5.41 -2.85 2.54
CA ASP A 378 -6.32 -2.27 1.57
C ASP A 378 -7.44 -3.25 1.20
N ALA A 379 -8.69 -2.90 1.48
CA ALA A 379 -9.83 -3.79 1.30
C ALA A 379 -10.07 -4.15 -0.17
N SER A 380 -9.92 -3.18 -1.07
CA SER A 380 -10.11 -3.39 -2.51
C SER A 380 -9.08 -4.37 -3.08
N ASP A 381 -7.86 -4.38 -2.54
CA ASP A 381 -6.80 -5.33 -2.90
C ASP A 381 -7.03 -6.75 -2.35
N LEU A 382 -7.81 -6.88 -1.27
CA LEU A 382 -8.18 -8.16 -0.67
C LEU A 382 -9.48 -8.75 -1.27
N MET A 383 -10.37 -7.91 -1.77
CA MET A 383 -11.60 -8.34 -2.42
C MET A 383 -11.31 -9.05 -3.75
N PRO A 384 -12.20 -9.93 -4.25
CA PRO A 384 -12.08 -10.46 -5.61
C PRO A 384 -11.88 -9.33 -6.63
N GLY A 385 -11.00 -9.54 -7.63
CA GLY A 385 -10.64 -8.50 -8.59
C GLY A 385 -11.83 -7.84 -9.30
N ALA A 386 -12.88 -8.61 -9.60
CA ALA A 386 -14.10 -8.08 -10.20
C ALA A 386 -14.85 -7.08 -9.28
N ILE A 387 -14.62 -7.16 -7.97
CA ILE A 387 -15.19 -6.26 -6.97
C ILE A 387 -14.20 -5.15 -6.66
N GLY A 388 -13.06 -5.48 -6.05
CA GLY A 388 -12.10 -4.50 -5.56
C GLY A 388 -11.58 -3.57 -6.65
N ALA A 389 -10.94 -4.14 -7.68
CA ALA A 389 -10.42 -3.41 -8.85
C ALA A 389 -11.49 -3.17 -9.94
N GLY A 390 -12.68 -3.70 -9.78
CA GLY A 390 -13.80 -3.57 -10.72
C GLY A 390 -14.88 -2.63 -10.22
N SER A 391 -15.95 -3.20 -9.69
CA SER A 391 -17.15 -2.43 -9.33
C SER A 391 -16.96 -1.44 -8.19
N PHE A 392 -16.02 -1.67 -7.28
CA PHE A 392 -15.72 -0.73 -6.22
C PHE A 392 -15.00 0.51 -6.77
N TRP A 393 -13.94 0.36 -7.58
CA TRP A 393 -13.27 1.50 -8.22
C TRP A 393 -14.24 2.31 -9.06
N THR A 394 -14.97 1.66 -9.98
CA THR A 394 -15.90 2.35 -10.87
C THR A 394 -17.09 2.94 -10.11
N GLY A 395 -17.55 2.28 -9.06
CA GLY A 395 -18.60 2.79 -8.19
C GLY A 395 -18.21 4.08 -7.48
N MET A 396 -16.97 4.19 -7.00
CA MET A 396 -16.48 5.41 -6.36
C MET A 396 -16.34 6.57 -7.36
N VAL A 397 -15.97 6.29 -8.61
CA VAL A 397 -15.99 7.29 -9.69
C VAL A 397 -17.42 7.76 -9.95
N ASP A 398 -18.37 6.84 -10.04
CA ASP A 398 -19.79 7.15 -10.21
C ASP A 398 -20.34 8.00 -9.06
N TYR A 399 -19.93 7.70 -7.81
CA TYR A 399 -20.30 8.46 -6.63
C TYR A 399 -19.83 9.92 -6.72
N THR A 400 -18.55 10.14 -7.09
CA THR A 400 -18.00 11.49 -7.27
C THR A 400 -18.58 12.21 -8.48
N ASN A 401 -19.18 11.49 -9.42
CA ASN A 401 -19.92 12.04 -10.57
C ASN A 401 -21.43 12.25 -10.32
N GLY A 402 -21.93 11.99 -9.12
CA GLY A 402 -23.25 12.37 -8.67
C GLY A 402 -24.27 11.24 -8.48
N LYS A 403 -23.88 9.96 -8.59
CA LYS A 403 -24.73 8.86 -8.11
C LYS A 403 -24.81 8.91 -6.58
N SER A 404 -25.94 8.52 -6.02
CA SER A 404 -26.10 8.45 -4.56
C SER A 404 -25.24 7.30 -3.97
N ALA A 405 -24.85 7.44 -2.71
CA ALA A 405 -24.13 6.40 -1.98
C ALA A 405 -24.87 5.06 -2.05
N LYS A 406 -26.19 5.09 -1.88
CA LYS A 406 -27.03 3.88 -1.93
C LYS A 406 -27.02 3.21 -3.31
N GLU A 407 -27.18 3.96 -4.40
CA GLU A 407 -27.12 3.40 -5.76
C GLU A 407 -25.78 2.75 -6.05
N VAL A 408 -24.69 3.39 -5.63
CA VAL A 408 -23.34 2.85 -5.82
C VAL A 408 -23.13 1.59 -4.99
N ALA A 409 -23.48 1.61 -3.72
CA ALA A 409 -23.32 0.47 -2.83
C ALA A 409 -24.22 -0.73 -3.25
N ASP A 410 -25.45 -0.48 -3.68
CA ASP A 410 -26.34 -1.51 -4.24
C ASP A 410 -25.74 -2.14 -5.52
N GLY A 411 -25.13 -1.34 -6.38
CA GLY A 411 -24.46 -1.82 -7.59
C GLY A 411 -23.24 -2.69 -7.30
N ILE A 412 -22.43 -2.31 -6.32
CA ILE A 412 -21.26 -3.09 -5.87
C ILE A 412 -21.75 -4.41 -5.23
N GLN A 413 -22.78 -4.36 -4.39
CA GLN A 413 -23.36 -5.56 -3.80
C GLN A 413 -23.91 -6.51 -4.85
N ALA A 414 -24.57 -6.00 -5.89
CA ALA A 414 -25.05 -6.82 -7.01
C ALA A 414 -23.89 -7.52 -7.75
N SER A 415 -22.72 -6.88 -7.85
CA SER A 415 -21.51 -7.50 -8.39
C SER A 415 -21.03 -8.65 -7.51
N TRP A 416 -21.06 -8.48 -6.17
CA TRP A 416 -20.74 -9.55 -5.22
C TRP A 416 -21.71 -10.75 -5.39
N ASP A 417 -23.01 -10.48 -5.51
CA ASP A 417 -24.02 -11.52 -5.64
C ASP A 417 -23.89 -12.31 -6.95
N ALA A 418 -23.33 -11.69 -7.98
CA ALA A 418 -23.12 -12.31 -9.28
C ALA A 418 -21.91 -13.27 -9.32
N ILE A 419 -20.99 -13.21 -8.35
CA ILE A 419 -19.78 -14.08 -8.30
C ILE A 419 -19.86 -15.15 -7.21
N LYS A 420 -20.94 -15.19 -6.44
CA LYS A 420 -21.21 -16.21 -5.37
C LYS A 420 -21.67 -17.55 -5.92
#